data_a8569225e28d4a9f11d0d268645b824e
#
_entry.id   a8569225e28d4a9f11d0d268645b824e
#
_cell.length_a   1.000
_cell.length_b   1.000
_cell.length_c   1.000
_cell.angle_alpha   90.00
_cell.angle_beta   90.00
_cell.angle_gamma   90.00
#
_symmetry.space_group_name_H-M   'P 1'
#
loop_
_entity.id
_entity.type
_entity.pdbx_description
1 polymer ?
#
loop_
_entity_poly.entity_id
_entity_poly.type
_entity_poly.pdbx_seq_one_letter_code
_entity_poly.pdbx_strand_id
1 'polypeptide(L)'
;MIKYLKTRWKTGVLALLMVAVTAGILFLYDIPLEPVGYVAVFEMLLTGLGLMWDYHKYRKKQESLLYIRDCGNFSEEYLEAPENENEAIYREICRSLDEKRIEAENQRSAFGTELTDFYTLWVHQIKTPIAAARLLLQEKKPRPQEIQNELFKVEQYVEMVLGYL
;
A
#
# COMPACT_ATOMS: atom_id res chain seq x y z
N MET A 1 -1.39 -23.48 9.35
CA MET A 1 -2.36 -24.36 10.01
C MET A 1 -2.58 -24.00 11.49
N ILE A 2 -1.55 -23.93 12.32
CA ILE A 2 -1.68 -23.62 13.76
C ILE A 2 -2.35 -22.25 14.04
N LYS A 3 -2.04 -21.21 13.28
CA LYS A 3 -2.66 -19.86 13.42
C LYS A 3 -4.15 -19.89 13.10
N TYR A 4 -4.58 -20.66 12.11
CA TYR A 4 -5.98 -20.84 11.74
C TYR A 4 -6.77 -21.54 12.86
N LEU A 5 -6.25 -22.64 13.41
CA LEU A 5 -6.87 -23.35 14.54
C LEU A 5 -7.05 -22.42 15.76
N LYS A 6 -6.05 -21.58 16.05
CA LYS A 6 -6.12 -20.64 17.17
C LYS A 6 -7.18 -19.54 16.98
N THR A 7 -7.46 -19.15 15.73
CA THR A 7 -8.47 -18.12 15.42
C THR A 7 -9.89 -18.71 15.44
N ARG A 8 -10.05 -19.98 15.05
CA ARG A 8 -11.35 -20.67 14.93
C ARG A 8 -11.58 -21.75 16.02
N TRP A 9 -10.85 -21.67 17.16
CA TRP A 9 -11.04 -22.63 18.26
C TRP A 9 -12.49 -22.69 18.75
N LYS A 10 -13.23 -21.55 18.69
CA LYS A 10 -14.65 -21.45 19.04
C LYS A 10 -15.54 -22.38 18.19
N THR A 11 -15.27 -22.51 16.90
CA THR A 11 -16.00 -23.43 16.02
C THR A 11 -15.74 -24.90 16.37
N GLY A 12 -14.50 -25.23 16.74
CA GLY A 12 -14.16 -26.58 17.24
C GLY A 12 -14.84 -26.91 18.57
N VAL A 13 -14.87 -25.95 19.50
CA VAL A 13 -15.59 -26.10 20.79
C VAL A 13 -17.10 -26.23 20.56
N LEU A 14 -17.68 -25.48 19.66
CA LEU A 14 -19.10 -25.56 19.32
C LEU A 14 -19.47 -26.91 18.71
N ALA A 15 -18.63 -27.44 17.82
CA ALA A 15 -18.82 -28.78 17.25
C ALA A 15 -18.76 -29.87 18.32
N LEU A 16 -17.80 -29.81 19.24
CA LEU A 16 -17.66 -30.75 20.35
C LEU A 16 -18.85 -30.67 21.32
N LEU A 17 -19.38 -29.47 21.53
CA LEU A 17 -20.57 -29.25 22.35
C LEU A 17 -21.82 -29.83 21.69
N MET A 18 -21.96 -29.71 20.35
CA MET A 18 -23.06 -30.36 19.62
C MET A 18 -23.01 -31.87 19.76
N VAL A 19 -21.87 -32.50 19.57
CA VAL A 19 -21.70 -33.95 19.77
C VAL A 19 -22.03 -34.39 21.21
N ALA A 20 -21.63 -33.60 22.20
CA ALA A 20 -21.93 -33.90 23.61
C ALA A 20 -23.44 -33.79 23.93
N VAL A 21 -24.13 -32.77 23.34
CA VAL A 21 -25.58 -32.58 23.50
C VAL A 21 -26.37 -33.71 22.83
N THR A 22 -26.03 -34.07 21.59
CA THR A 22 -26.68 -35.21 20.90
C THR A 22 -26.45 -36.53 21.62
N ALA A 23 -25.25 -36.81 22.10
CA ALA A 23 -24.94 -38.00 22.91
C ALA A 23 -25.76 -38.00 24.22
N GLY A 24 -25.90 -36.85 24.91
CA GLY A 24 -26.67 -36.70 26.12
C GLY A 24 -28.18 -36.94 25.91
N ILE A 25 -28.73 -36.43 24.82
CA ILE A 25 -30.14 -36.66 24.46
C ILE A 25 -30.41 -38.14 24.16
N LEU A 26 -29.53 -38.78 23.36
CA LEU A 26 -29.67 -40.17 22.98
C LEU A 26 -29.54 -41.12 24.20
N PHE A 27 -28.65 -40.76 25.14
CA PHE A 27 -28.51 -41.47 26.42
C PHE A 27 -29.76 -41.35 27.29
N LEU A 28 -30.41 -40.20 27.31
CA LEU A 28 -31.63 -39.99 28.13
C LEU A 28 -32.85 -40.80 27.63
N TYR A 29 -32.87 -41.10 26.31
CA TYR A 29 -33.94 -41.88 25.68
C TYR A 29 -33.69 -43.38 25.64
N ASP A 30 -32.65 -43.91 26.35
CA ASP A 30 -32.27 -45.31 26.44
C ASP A 30 -32.08 -46.01 25.06
N ILE A 31 -31.59 -45.25 24.07
CA ILE A 31 -31.39 -45.72 22.70
C ILE A 31 -30.12 -46.60 22.66
N PRO A 32 -30.12 -47.74 21.95
CA PRO A 32 -28.95 -48.59 21.82
C PRO A 32 -27.77 -47.83 21.22
N LEU A 33 -26.53 -48.18 21.66
CA LEU A 33 -25.30 -47.47 21.31
C LEU A 33 -24.93 -47.51 19.83
N GLU A 34 -25.44 -48.46 19.05
CA GLU A 34 -25.14 -48.56 17.62
C GLU A 34 -25.60 -47.34 16.79
N PRO A 35 -26.83 -46.81 16.88
CA PRO A 35 -27.23 -45.58 16.16
C PRO A 35 -26.46 -44.34 16.60
N VAL A 36 -26.06 -44.25 17.86
CA VAL A 36 -25.27 -43.14 18.42
C VAL A 36 -23.93 -42.99 17.68
N GLY A 37 -23.28 -44.12 17.38
CA GLY A 37 -22.03 -44.11 16.61
C GLY A 37 -22.20 -43.56 15.19
N TYR A 38 -23.23 -43.92 14.50
CA TYR A 38 -23.50 -43.40 13.14
C TYR A 38 -23.79 -41.89 13.13
N VAL A 39 -24.54 -41.39 14.10
CA VAL A 39 -24.82 -39.93 14.21
C VAL A 39 -23.52 -39.19 14.50
N ALA A 40 -22.69 -39.65 15.42
CA ALA A 40 -21.41 -39.01 15.74
C ALA A 40 -20.44 -38.97 14.54
N VAL A 41 -20.35 -40.08 13.77
CA VAL A 41 -19.54 -40.10 12.54
C VAL A 41 -20.08 -39.10 11.50
N PHE A 42 -21.40 -39.04 11.34
CA PHE A 42 -21.98 -38.12 10.40
C PHE A 42 -21.76 -36.66 10.79
N GLU A 43 -21.90 -36.28 12.06
CA GLU A 43 -21.59 -34.95 12.59
C GLU A 43 -20.11 -34.60 12.41
N MET A 44 -19.21 -35.57 12.63
CA MET A 44 -17.77 -35.36 12.41
C MET A 44 -17.41 -35.15 10.95
N LEU A 45 -18.06 -35.84 10.03
CA LEU A 45 -17.91 -35.61 8.58
C LEU A 45 -18.41 -34.24 8.14
N LEU A 46 -19.58 -33.82 8.59
CA LEU A 46 -20.14 -32.52 8.26
C LEU A 46 -19.29 -31.37 8.80
N THR A 47 -18.82 -31.46 10.03
CA THR A 47 -17.94 -30.45 10.63
C THR A 47 -16.57 -30.43 9.95
N GLY A 48 -16.02 -31.60 9.56
CA GLY A 48 -14.79 -31.71 8.81
C GLY A 48 -14.87 -31.04 7.43
N LEU A 49 -15.96 -31.27 6.69
CA LEU A 49 -16.21 -30.62 5.39
C LEU A 49 -16.36 -29.11 5.54
N GLY A 50 -17.08 -28.65 6.55
CA GLY A 50 -17.25 -27.21 6.84
C GLY A 50 -15.93 -26.53 7.15
N LEU A 51 -15.09 -27.15 8.00
CA LEU A 51 -13.75 -26.63 8.32
C LEU A 51 -12.80 -26.63 7.12
N MET A 52 -12.89 -27.65 6.25
CA MET A 52 -12.09 -27.71 5.03
C MET A 52 -12.47 -26.59 4.05
N TRP A 53 -13.76 -26.33 3.87
CA TRP A 53 -14.25 -25.21 3.03
C TRP A 53 -13.80 -23.85 3.56
N ASP A 54 -13.97 -23.63 4.87
CA ASP A 54 -13.59 -22.39 5.53
C ASP A 54 -12.06 -22.18 5.49
N TYR A 55 -11.26 -23.26 5.64
CA TYR A 55 -9.79 -23.21 5.51
C TYR A 55 -9.36 -22.83 4.09
N HIS A 56 -10.02 -23.35 3.07
CA HIS A 56 -9.70 -23.04 1.68
C HIS A 56 -9.96 -21.55 1.37
N LYS A 57 -11.09 -21.05 1.83
CA LYS A 57 -11.47 -19.63 1.71
C LYS A 57 -10.49 -18.70 2.46
N TYR A 58 -10.15 -19.08 3.70
CA TYR A 58 -9.17 -18.33 4.50
C TYR A 58 -7.79 -18.27 3.82
N ARG A 59 -7.35 -19.39 3.26
CA ARG A 59 -6.05 -19.45 2.59
C ARG A 59 -5.99 -18.56 1.34
N LYS A 60 -7.01 -18.60 0.52
CA LYS A 60 -7.11 -17.76 -0.69
C LYS A 60 -7.07 -16.27 -0.34
N LYS A 61 -7.82 -15.87 0.67
CA LYS A 61 -7.83 -14.48 1.18
C LYS A 61 -6.46 -14.06 1.71
N GLN A 62 -5.77 -14.95 2.41
CA GLN A 62 -4.43 -14.67 2.94
C GLN A 62 -3.40 -14.50 1.81
N GLU A 63 -3.46 -15.32 0.77
CA GLU A 63 -2.59 -15.22 -0.41
C GLU A 63 -2.78 -13.89 -1.14
N SER A 64 -4.02 -13.43 -1.33
CA SER A 64 -4.32 -12.11 -1.92
C SER A 64 -3.75 -10.95 -1.10
N LEU A 65 -3.91 -10.98 0.22
CA LEU A 65 -3.37 -9.94 1.10
C LEU A 65 -1.83 -9.91 1.12
N LEU A 66 -1.20 -11.09 1.09
CA LEU A 66 0.27 -11.20 1.00
C LEU A 66 0.79 -10.66 -0.33
N TYR A 67 0.10 -10.95 -1.42
CA TYR A 67 0.45 -10.42 -2.74
C TYR A 67 0.41 -8.89 -2.78
N ILE A 68 -0.65 -8.27 -2.27
CA ILE A 68 -0.77 -6.80 -2.18
C ILE A 68 0.35 -6.21 -1.32
N ARG A 69 0.66 -6.83 -0.19
CA ARG A 69 1.76 -6.41 0.69
C ARG A 69 3.11 -6.42 -0.03
N ASP A 70 3.39 -7.46 -0.78
CA ASP A 70 4.69 -7.68 -1.41
C ASP A 70 4.84 -6.83 -2.70
N CYS A 71 3.74 -6.56 -3.41
CA CYS A 71 3.72 -5.67 -4.58
C CYS A 71 3.79 -4.18 -4.20
N GLY A 72 3.46 -3.81 -2.96
CA GLY A 72 3.49 -2.42 -2.48
C GLY A 72 2.43 -1.50 -3.11
N ASN A 73 1.59 -1.99 -4.00
CA ASN A 73 0.49 -1.26 -4.63
C ASN A 73 -0.84 -1.83 -4.15
N PHE A 74 -1.68 -0.95 -3.62
CA PHE A 74 -3.04 -1.32 -3.29
C PHE A 74 -3.87 -1.42 -4.57
N SER A 75 -4.37 -2.63 -4.89
CA SER A 75 -5.28 -2.86 -6.00
C SER A 75 -6.51 -3.61 -5.51
N GLU A 76 -7.68 -2.99 -5.65
CA GLU A 76 -8.96 -3.59 -5.27
C GLU A 76 -9.29 -4.85 -6.08
N GLU A 77 -8.73 -4.98 -7.28
CA GLU A 77 -8.99 -6.10 -8.19
C GLU A 77 -8.55 -7.46 -7.61
N TYR A 78 -7.53 -7.46 -6.74
CA TYR A 78 -7.02 -8.68 -6.08
C TYR A 78 -7.73 -8.99 -4.76
N LEU A 79 -8.62 -8.13 -4.27
CA LEU A 79 -9.35 -8.34 -3.03
C LEU A 79 -10.71 -8.97 -3.30
N GLU A 80 -10.99 -10.08 -2.61
CA GLU A 80 -12.34 -10.66 -2.59
C GLU A 80 -13.33 -9.70 -1.92
N ALA A 81 -14.62 -9.84 -2.23
CA ALA A 81 -15.65 -9.02 -1.61
C ALA A 81 -15.57 -9.06 -0.06
N PRO A 82 -15.78 -7.93 0.64
CA PRO A 82 -15.71 -7.90 2.10
C PRO A 82 -16.80 -8.81 2.69
N GLU A 83 -16.43 -9.60 3.68
CA GLU A 83 -17.36 -10.52 4.36
C GLU A 83 -18.15 -9.84 5.48
N ASN A 84 -17.63 -8.75 5.99
CA ASN A 84 -18.24 -8.02 7.09
C ASN A 84 -17.98 -6.51 6.96
N GLU A 85 -18.75 -5.73 7.70
CA GLU A 85 -18.70 -4.27 7.70
C GLU A 85 -17.29 -3.73 8.10
N ASN A 86 -16.64 -4.38 9.05
CA ASN A 86 -15.29 -3.97 9.46
C ASN A 86 -14.28 -4.11 8.32
N GLU A 87 -14.36 -5.17 7.52
CA GLU A 87 -13.51 -5.34 6.34
C GLU A 87 -13.78 -4.30 5.27
N ALA A 88 -15.04 -3.91 5.09
CA ALA A 88 -15.41 -2.83 4.19
C ALA A 88 -14.78 -1.51 4.63
N ILE A 89 -14.86 -1.19 5.92
CA ILE A 89 -14.24 0.02 6.50
C ILE A 89 -12.70 -0.01 6.36
N TYR A 90 -12.06 -1.14 6.67
CA TYR A 90 -10.60 -1.26 6.49
C TYR A 90 -10.18 -1.08 5.04
N ARG A 91 -10.96 -1.58 4.11
CA ARG A 91 -10.73 -1.42 2.67
C ARG A 91 -10.82 0.03 2.25
N GLU A 92 -11.83 0.75 2.72
CA GLU A 92 -12.01 2.18 2.48
C GLU A 92 -10.84 3.00 3.04
N ILE A 93 -10.38 2.67 4.25
CA ILE A 93 -9.20 3.30 4.84
C ILE A 93 -7.95 3.06 3.98
N CYS A 94 -7.72 1.83 3.56
CA CYS A 94 -6.58 1.49 2.70
C CYS A 94 -6.63 2.24 1.36
N ARG A 95 -7.81 2.33 0.74
CA ARG A 95 -8.03 3.09 -0.49
C ARG A 95 -7.72 4.57 -0.30
N SER A 96 -8.27 5.19 0.75
CA SER A 96 -8.02 6.60 1.05
C SER A 96 -6.54 6.90 1.30
N LEU A 97 -5.82 5.97 1.95
CA LEU A 97 -4.39 6.11 2.17
C LEU A 97 -3.59 5.98 0.87
N ASP A 98 -3.98 5.07 -0.01
CA ASP A 98 -3.31 4.89 -1.30
C ASP A 98 -3.55 6.09 -2.24
N GLU A 99 -4.76 6.62 -2.28
CA GLU A 99 -5.08 7.86 -3.02
C GLU A 99 -4.21 9.04 -2.54
N LYS A 100 -4.08 9.22 -1.23
CA LYS A 100 -3.21 10.27 -0.66
C LYS A 100 -1.73 10.04 -0.97
N ARG A 101 -1.29 8.79 -0.97
CA ARG A 101 0.08 8.44 -1.35
C ARG A 101 0.36 8.80 -2.80
N ILE A 102 -0.55 8.42 -3.71
CA ILE A 102 -0.42 8.73 -5.15
C ILE A 102 -0.41 10.23 -5.38
N GLU A 103 -1.28 10.97 -4.72
CA GLU A 103 -1.33 12.43 -4.82
C GLU A 103 -0.02 13.07 -4.32
N ALA A 104 0.49 12.66 -3.17
CA ALA A 104 1.76 13.14 -2.64
C ALA A 104 2.95 12.80 -3.57
N GLU A 105 2.95 11.63 -4.20
CA GLU A 105 3.97 11.22 -5.16
C GLU A 105 3.90 12.05 -6.44
N ASN A 106 2.69 12.33 -6.95
CA ASN A 106 2.48 13.20 -8.09
C ASN A 106 2.93 14.64 -7.81
N GLN A 107 2.59 15.19 -6.65
CA GLN A 107 3.05 16.52 -6.23
C GLN A 107 4.58 16.59 -6.13
N ARG A 108 5.20 15.56 -5.54
CA ARG A 108 6.67 15.47 -5.45
C ARG A 108 7.33 15.39 -6.82
N SER A 109 6.75 14.61 -7.73
CA SER A 109 7.25 14.48 -9.11
C SER A 109 7.10 15.78 -9.88
N ALA A 110 5.96 16.46 -9.76
CA ALA A 110 5.71 17.75 -10.37
C ALA A 110 6.70 18.81 -9.87
N PHE A 111 6.90 18.89 -8.55
CA PHE A 111 7.90 19.79 -7.94
C PHE A 111 9.31 19.48 -8.42
N GLY A 112 9.69 18.20 -8.52
CA GLY A 112 11.00 17.80 -9.06
C GLY A 112 11.21 18.24 -10.50
N THR A 113 10.19 18.15 -11.34
CA THR A 113 10.23 18.61 -12.73
C THR A 113 10.37 20.12 -12.80
N GLU A 114 9.52 20.86 -12.06
CA GLU A 114 9.58 22.31 -11.99
C GLU A 114 10.95 22.83 -11.54
N LEU A 115 11.53 22.21 -10.53
CA LEU A 115 12.86 22.52 -10.03
C LEU A 115 13.94 22.28 -11.10
N THR A 116 13.85 21.19 -11.84
CA THR A 116 14.77 20.85 -12.92
C THR A 116 14.69 21.87 -14.07
N ASP A 117 13.46 22.25 -14.46
CA ASP A 117 13.23 23.26 -15.50
C ASP A 117 13.75 24.64 -15.07
N PHE A 118 13.50 25.01 -13.81
CA PHE A 118 14.01 26.24 -13.23
C PHE A 118 15.54 26.28 -13.27
N TYR A 119 16.23 25.25 -12.81
CA TYR A 119 17.69 25.20 -12.84
C TYR A 119 18.24 25.19 -14.26
N THR A 120 17.58 24.52 -15.19
CA THR A 120 18.00 24.51 -16.60
C THR A 120 17.95 25.92 -17.19
N LEU A 121 16.84 26.63 -16.98
CA LEU A 121 16.67 28.02 -17.42
C LEU A 121 17.71 28.94 -16.77
N TRP A 122 17.93 28.81 -15.47
CA TRP A 122 18.90 29.59 -14.72
C TRP A 122 20.34 29.39 -15.23
N VAL A 123 20.75 28.16 -15.50
CA VAL A 123 22.06 27.88 -16.09
C VAL A 123 22.23 28.57 -17.46
N HIS A 124 21.19 28.56 -18.28
CA HIS A 124 21.21 29.27 -19.56
C HIS A 124 21.33 30.78 -19.38
N GLN A 125 20.60 31.36 -18.43
CA GLN A 125 20.64 32.79 -18.16
C GLN A 125 21.99 33.27 -17.61
N ILE A 126 22.68 32.48 -16.79
CA ILE A 126 24.01 32.78 -16.29
C ILE A 126 25.10 32.64 -17.39
N LYS A 127 24.98 31.62 -18.25
CA LYS A 127 25.95 31.42 -19.34
C LYS A 127 26.04 32.61 -20.28
N THR A 128 24.94 33.30 -20.55
CA THR A 128 24.91 34.43 -21.50
C THR A 128 25.77 35.62 -21.05
N PRO A 129 25.60 36.21 -19.85
CA PRO A 129 26.44 37.31 -19.39
C PRO A 129 27.90 36.90 -19.17
N ILE A 130 28.16 35.63 -18.75
CA ILE A 130 29.54 35.15 -18.65
C ILE A 130 30.19 35.09 -20.03
N ALA A 131 29.51 34.63 -21.07
CA ALA A 131 30.03 34.61 -22.43
C ALA A 131 30.27 36.03 -22.98
N ALA A 132 29.33 36.95 -22.71
CA ALA A 132 29.46 38.37 -23.08
C ALA A 132 30.69 39.03 -22.39
N ALA A 133 30.83 38.83 -21.10
CA ALA A 133 31.98 39.33 -20.34
C ALA A 133 33.33 38.78 -20.91
N ARG A 134 33.39 37.50 -21.26
CA ARG A 134 34.58 36.89 -21.90
C ARG A 134 34.88 37.50 -23.25
N LEU A 135 33.91 37.78 -24.10
CA LEU A 135 34.11 38.41 -25.39
C LEU A 135 34.63 39.86 -25.23
N LEU A 136 34.06 40.64 -24.33
CA LEU A 136 34.49 41.99 -24.01
C LEU A 136 35.94 42.04 -23.53
N LEU A 137 36.39 41.01 -22.77
CA LEU A 137 37.78 40.89 -22.33
C LEU A 137 38.77 40.59 -23.47
N GLN A 138 38.32 40.01 -24.58
CA GLN A 138 39.16 39.67 -25.74
C GLN A 138 39.31 40.82 -26.71
N GLU A 139 38.59 41.91 -26.52
CA GLU A 139 38.72 43.12 -27.38
C GLU A 139 40.09 43.79 -27.18
N LYS A 140 40.60 44.38 -28.25
CA LYS A 140 41.88 45.16 -28.18
C LYS A 140 41.86 46.34 -27.20
N LYS A 141 40.66 46.86 -26.91
CA LYS A 141 40.41 47.90 -25.91
C LYS A 141 39.24 47.42 -25.02
N PRO A 142 39.52 46.70 -23.93
CA PRO A 142 38.48 46.27 -23.01
C PRO A 142 37.69 47.47 -22.46
N ARG A 143 36.35 47.27 -22.30
CA ARG A 143 35.44 48.28 -21.76
C ARG A 143 35.02 47.85 -20.34
N PRO A 144 35.73 48.34 -19.29
CA PRO A 144 35.50 47.87 -17.92
C PRO A 144 34.08 48.01 -17.44
N GLN A 145 33.40 49.10 -17.85
CA GLN A 145 32.00 49.38 -17.46
C GLN A 145 31.02 48.32 -17.99
N GLU A 146 31.22 47.87 -19.21
CA GLU A 146 30.35 46.86 -19.82
C GLU A 146 30.59 45.47 -19.19
N ILE A 147 31.84 45.17 -18.86
CA ILE A 147 32.21 43.93 -18.15
C ILE A 147 31.54 43.92 -16.76
N GLN A 148 31.58 45.05 -16.02
CA GLN A 148 30.92 45.19 -14.74
C GLN A 148 29.42 44.97 -14.83
N ASN A 149 28.77 45.52 -15.86
CA ASN A 149 27.34 45.34 -16.08
C ASN A 149 26.98 43.87 -16.32
N GLU A 150 27.80 43.09 -17.05
CA GLU A 150 27.54 41.67 -17.25
C GLU A 150 27.77 40.87 -15.97
N LEU A 151 28.78 41.20 -15.17
CA LEU A 151 29.00 40.58 -13.86
C LEU A 151 27.85 40.86 -12.88
N PHE A 152 27.32 42.09 -12.87
CA PHE A 152 26.16 42.45 -12.05
C PHE A 152 24.94 41.61 -12.40
N LYS A 153 24.69 41.31 -13.69
CA LYS A 153 23.61 40.39 -14.08
C LYS A 153 23.84 39.00 -13.52
N VAL A 154 25.08 38.50 -13.49
CA VAL A 154 25.38 37.19 -12.87
C VAL A 154 25.05 37.21 -11.38
N GLU A 155 25.43 38.27 -10.65
CA GLU A 155 25.09 38.43 -9.23
C GLU A 155 23.56 38.40 -9.00
N GLN A 156 22.81 39.14 -9.80
CA GLN A 156 21.33 39.13 -9.72
C GLN A 156 20.74 37.74 -9.96
N TYR A 157 21.26 36.96 -10.91
CA TYR A 157 20.79 35.61 -11.16
C TYR A 157 21.15 34.65 -10.02
N VAL A 158 22.28 34.84 -9.34
CA VAL A 158 22.66 34.06 -8.15
C VAL A 158 21.73 34.39 -6.97
N GLU A 159 21.46 35.68 -6.73
CA GLU A 159 20.55 36.11 -5.65
C GLU A 159 19.12 35.59 -5.88
N MET A 160 18.65 35.58 -7.13
CA MET A 160 17.34 35.04 -7.47
C MET A 160 17.23 33.54 -7.09
N VAL A 161 18.26 32.74 -7.31
CA VAL A 161 18.25 31.32 -6.93
C VAL A 161 18.28 31.13 -5.42
N LEU A 162 19.07 31.94 -4.71
CA LEU A 162 19.13 31.88 -3.25
C LEU A 162 17.80 32.28 -2.59
N GLY A 163 17.03 33.15 -3.24
CA GLY A 163 15.67 33.51 -2.77
C GLY A 163 14.58 32.50 -3.10
N TYR A 164 14.86 31.55 -4.01
CA TYR A 164 13.92 30.47 -4.38
C TYR A 164 14.12 29.21 -3.52
N LEU A 165 15.26 29.03 -2.86
CA LEU A 165 15.57 27.93 -1.92
C LEU A 165 15.05 28.21 -0.52
#